data_a2da7df31274585b92557725d629ae9e
#
_entry.id   a2da7df31274585b92557725d629ae9e
#
_cell.length_a   1.000
_cell.length_b   1.000
_cell.length_c   1.000
_cell.angle_alpha   90.00
_cell.angle_beta   90.00
_cell.angle_gamma   90.00
#
_symmetry.space_group_name_H-M   'P 1'
#
loop_
_entity.id
_entity.type
_entity.pdbx_description
1 polymer ?
#
loop_
_entity_poly.entity_id
_entity_poly.type
_entity_poly.pdbx_seq_one_letter_code
_entity_poly.pdbx_strand_id
1 'polypeptide(L)'
;RSELEIFKNAKNNPISDKEEEELRNNIYKEPENYQLKLDLSKILIAKGENEEAINQLLEIIEVNPKWNDGEARKQLIEIFNILGNENILVTEGRKKLSSMLFS
;
A
#
# COMPACT_ATOMS: atom_id res chain seq x y z
N ARG A 1 -9.92 -8.53 26.86
CA ARG A 1 -10.98 -8.03 26.07
C ARG A 1 -10.56 -6.87 25.16
N SER A 2 -9.93 -5.93 25.73
CA SER A 2 -9.56 -4.75 24.98
C SER A 2 -8.52 -5.04 23.92
N GLU A 3 -7.63 -5.97 24.18
CA GLU A 3 -6.61 -6.27 23.19
C GLU A 3 -7.20 -6.82 21.91
N LEU A 4 -8.17 -7.72 22.04
CA LEU A 4 -8.85 -8.24 20.87
C LEU A 4 -9.57 -7.13 20.12
N GLU A 5 -10.18 -6.23 20.88
CA GLU A 5 -10.89 -5.12 20.25
C GLU A 5 -9.96 -4.19 19.51
N ILE A 6 -8.76 -3.99 20.05
CA ILE A 6 -7.79 -3.13 19.39
C ILE A 6 -7.39 -3.72 18.05
N PHE A 7 -7.12 -5.02 18.01
CA PHE A 7 -6.75 -5.65 16.74
C PHE A 7 -7.89 -5.66 15.76
N LYS A 8 -9.10 -5.92 16.24
CA LYS A 8 -10.25 -5.94 15.36
C LYS A 8 -10.55 -4.59 14.76
N ASN A 9 -10.21 -3.53 15.48
CA ASN A 9 -10.56 -2.17 15.08
C ASN A 9 -9.33 -1.40 14.65
N ALA A 10 -8.43 -2.06 13.95
CA ALA A 10 -7.21 -1.39 13.46
C ALA A 10 -7.54 -0.18 12.60
N LYS A 11 -8.64 -0.23 11.85
CA LYS A 11 -9.04 0.89 11.02
C LYS A 11 -9.33 2.14 11.82
N ASN A 12 -9.73 1.96 13.07
CA ASN A 12 -10.12 3.07 13.94
C ASN A 12 -9.07 3.35 15.00
N ASN A 13 -7.89 2.78 14.86
CA ASN A 13 -6.83 2.96 15.83
C ASN A 13 -6.30 4.38 15.73
N PRO A 14 -6.39 5.20 16.80
CA PRO A 14 -5.95 6.59 16.72
C PRO A 14 -4.47 6.74 16.37
N ILE A 15 -3.62 5.78 16.79
CA ILE A 15 -2.20 5.85 16.47
C ILE A 15 -2.01 5.67 14.97
N SER A 16 -2.69 4.69 14.37
CA SER A 16 -2.60 4.49 12.94
C SER A 16 -3.14 5.67 12.16
N ASP A 17 -4.23 6.27 12.64
CA ASP A 17 -4.79 7.43 11.97
C ASP A 17 -3.83 8.60 11.98
N LYS A 18 -3.15 8.81 13.11
CA LYS A 18 -2.19 9.89 13.20
C LYS A 18 -0.99 9.64 12.30
N GLU A 19 -0.50 8.41 12.29
CA GLU A 19 0.62 8.05 11.44
C GLU A 19 0.26 8.22 9.97
N GLU A 20 -0.95 7.82 9.61
CA GLU A 20 -1.40 7.98 8.24
C GLU A 20 -1.44 9.44 7.85
N GLU A 21 -1.96 10.29 8.71
CA GLU A 21 -2.05 11.71 8.42
C GLU A 21 -0.67 12.31 8.25
N GLU A 22 0.27 11.95 9.12
CA GLU A 22 1.63 12.46 9.04
C GLU A 22 2.31 12.00 7.74
N LEU A 23 2.09 10.75 7.37
CA LEU A 23 2.66 10.24 6.14
C LEU A 23 2.10 10.97 4.91
N ARG A 24 0.78 11.20 4.90
CA ARG A 24 0.18 11.92 3.79
C ARG A 24 0.73 13.34 3.68
N ASN A 25 0.90 14.01 4.82
CA ASN A 25 1.48 15.35 4.82
C ASN A 25 2.91 15.34 4.32
N ASN A 26 3.69 14.35 4.75
CA ASN A 26 5.08 14.25 4.31
C ASN A 26 5.20 13.90 2.84
N ILE A 27 4.30 13.05 2.35
CA ILE A 27 4.27 12.73 0.92
C ILE A 27 3.96 13.98 0.10
N TYR A 28 3.06 14.80 0.60
CA TYR A 28 2.73 16.05 -0.09
C TYR A 28 3.96 16.95 -0.20
N LYS A 29 4.77 17.00 0.86
CA LYS A 29 5.97 17.81 0.88
C LYS A 29 7.11 17.20 0.09
N GLU A 30 7.19 15.87 0.05
CA GLU A 30 8.29 15.15 -0.57
C GLU A 30 7.73 14.05 -1.47
N PRO A 31 7.10 14.42 -2.59
CA PRO A 31 6.42 13.41 -3.42
C PRO A 31 7.36 12.38 -4.04
N GLU A 32 8.66 12.63 -4.06
CA GLU A 32 9.61 11.67 -4.61
C GLU A 32 10.23 10.79 -3.54
N ASN A 33 9.81 10.94 -2.30
CA ASN A 33 10.28 10.06 -1.23
C ASN A 33 9.40 8.82 -1.21
N TYR A 34 9.81 7.81 -1.99
CA TYR A 34 8.98 6.62 -2.18
C TYR A 34 8.83 5.79 -0.91
N GLN A 35 9.78 5.91 0.01
CA GLN A 35 9.66 5.20 1.28
C GLN A 35 8.38 5.60 2.02
N LEU A 36 8.00 6.87 1.91
CA LEU A 36 6.78 7.33 2.57
C LEU A 36 5.55 6.65 1.99
N LYS A 37 5.52 6.49 0.68
CA LYS A 37 4.38 5.81 0.05
C LYS A 37 4.35 4.33 0.42
N LEU A 38 5.52 3.71 0.51
CA LEU A 38 5.58 2.33 0.94
C LEU A 38 5.04 2.18 2.36
N ASP A 39 5.49 3.07 3.26
CA ASP A 39 5.02 3.03 4.63
C ASP A 39 3.52 3.26 4.72
N LEU A 40 3.00 4.20 3.92
CA LEU A 40 1.56 4.45 3.89
C LEU A 40 0.80 3.22 3.43
N SER A 41 1.32 2.53 2.42
CA SER A 41 0.63 1.34 1.92
C SER A 41 0.50 0.28 3.01
N LYS A 42 1.50 0.16 3.87
CA LYS A 42 1.44 -0.82 4.96
C LYS A 42 0.35 -0.47 5.97
N ILE A 43 0.22 0.81 6.29
CA ILE A 43 -0.85 1.25 7.19
C ILE A 43 -2.21 1.03 6.55
N LEU A 44 -2.33 1.34 5.26
CA LEU A 44 -3.61 1.18 4.58
C LEU A 44 -4.05 -0.27 4.53
N ILE A 45 -3.11 -1.19 4.30
CA ILE A 45 -3.44 -2.62 4.32
C ILE A 45 -3.93 -3.03 5.71
N ALA A 46 -3.25 -2.55 6.75
CA ALA A 46 -3.66 -2.89 8.12
C ALA A 46 -5.06 -2.37 8.43
N LYS A 47 -5.45 -1.27 7.79
CA LYS A 47 -6.77 -0.68 8.00
C LYS A 47 -7.84 -1.26 7.06
N GLY A 48 -7.45 -2.15 6.16
CA GLY A 48 -8.39 -2.72 5.21
C GLY A 48 -8.63 -1.85 3.98
N GLU A 49 -7.86 -0.77 3.82
CA GLU A 49 -7.96 0.10 2.65
C GLU A 49 -7.09 -0.45 1.53
N ASN A 50 -7.50 -1.59 1.03
CA ASN A 50 -6.64 -2.37 0.14
C ASN A 50 -6.45 -1.71 -1.22
N GLU A 51 -7.51 -1.10 -1.76
CA GLU A 51 -7.41 -0.49 -3.08
C GLU A 51 -6.42 0.66 -3.07
N GLU A 52 -6.50 1.52 -2.07
CA GLU A 52 -5.58 2.66 -2.02
C GLU A 52 -4.15 2.19 -1.78
N ALA A 53 -3.97 1.15 -0.95
CA ALA A 53 -2.64 0.61 -0.71
C ALA A 53 -2.00 0.13 -2.00
N ILE A 54 -2.77 -0.60 -2.81
CA ILE A 54 -2.29 -1.08 -4.08
C ILE A 54 -1.93 0.08 -4.99
N ASN A 55 -2.76 1.12 -5.01
CA ASN A 55 -2.48 2.28 -5.85
C ASN A 55 -1.22 3.01 -5.45
N GLN A 56 -0.94 3.12 -4.14
CA GLN A 56 0.30 3.75 -3.70
C GLN A 56 1.52 3.00 -4.21
N LEU A 57 1.47 1.68 -4.16
CA LEU A 57 2.59 0.88 -4.64
C LEU A 57 2.73 0.96 -6.16
N LEU A 58 1.60 0.96 -6.87
CA LEU A 58 1.64 1.08 -8.32
C LEU A 58 2.24 2.41 -8.75
N GLU A 59 1.98 3.48 -7.99
CA GLU A 59 2.57 4.78 -8.31
C GLU A 59 4.09 4.74 -8.21
N ILE A 60 4.62 4.05 -7.20
CA ILE A 60 6.07 3.90 -7.08
C ILE A 60 6.62 3.15 -8.28
N ILE A 61 5.97 2.05 -8.64
CA ILE A 61 6.45 1.19 -9.71
C ILE A 61 6.41 1.93 -11.04
N GLU A 62 5.37 2.73 -11.26
CA GLU A 62 5.24 3.46 -12.51
C GLU A 62 6.38 4.45 -12.69
N VAL A 63 6.78 5.12 -11.63
CA VAL A 63 7.80 6.15 -11.71
C VAL A 63 9.20 5.57 -11.59
N ASN A 64 9.39 4.60 -10.70
CA ASN A 64 10.72 4.05 -10.44
C ASN A 64 10.60 2.58 -10.06
N PRO A 65 10.43 1.69 -11.06
CA PRO A 65 10.20 0.27 -10.77
C PRO A 65 11.36 -0.41 -10.06
N LYS A 66 12.56 0.13 -10.17
CA LYS A 66 13.74 -0.48 -9.56
C LYS A 66 14.08 0.11 -8.19
N TRP A 67 13.26 1.05 -7.73
CA TRP A 67 13.53 1.67 -6.45
C TRP A 67 13.68 0.60 -5.37
N ASN A 68 14.75 0.72 -4.61
CA ASN A 68 15.03 -0.15 -3.47
C ASN A 68 14.93 -1.63 -3.86
N ASP A 69 15.57 -1.98 -4.98
CA ASP A 69 15.62 -3.36 -5.47
C ASP A 69 14.23 -3.94 -5.74
N GLY A 70 13.31 -3.11 -6.17
CA GLY A 70 11.97 -3.59 -6.49
C GLY A 70 11.11 -3.84 -5.27
N GLU A 71 11.37 -3.12 -4.19
CA GLU A 71 10.63 -3.32 -2.95
C GLU A 71 9.14 -3.11 -3.13
N ALA A 72 8.75 -2.09 -3.90
CA ALA A 72 7.32 -1.81 -4.09
C ALA A 72 6.63 -2.97 -4.80
N ARG A 73 7.30 -3.55 -5.78
CA ARG A 73 6.73 -4.70 -6.50
C ARG A 73 6.62 -5.91 -5.58
N LYS A 74 7.64 -6.16 -4.77
CA LYS A 74 7.59 -7.28 -3.84
C LYS A 74 6.45 -7.12 -2.87
N GLN A 75 6.27 -5.92 -2.34
CA GLN A 75 5.18 -5.65 -1.41
C GLN A 75 3.83 -5.82 -2.08
N LEU A 76 3.71 -5.37 -3.32
CA LEU A 76 2.46 -5.49 -4.06
C LEU A 76 2.09 -6.95 -4.30
N ILE A 77 3.07 -7.77 -4.69
CA ILE A 77 2.82 -9.18 -4.91
C ILE A 77 2.39 -9.86 -3.61
N GLU A 78 3.00 -9.46 -2.50
CA GLU A 78 2.61 -10.01 -1.21
C GLU A 78 1.15 -9.68 -0.89
N ILE A 79 0.73 -8.45 -1.18
CA ILE A 79 -0.66 -8.07 -0.98
C ILE A 79 -1.58 -8.91 -1.87
N PHE A 80 -1.19 -9.12 -3.12
CA PHE A 80 -1.99 -9.97 -4.02
C PHE A 80 -2.16 -11.37 -3.43
N ASN A 81 -1.08 -11.93 -2.85
CA ASN A 81 -1.17 -13.25 -2.26
C ASN A 81 -2.10 -13.27 -1.05
N ILE A 82 -2.07 -12.21 -0.25
CA ILE A 82 -2.94 -12.13 0.92
C ILE A 82 -4.40 -12.03 0.51
N LEU A 83 -4.70 -11.21 -0.48
CA LEU A 83 -6.08 -11.00 -0.91
C LEU A 83 -6.63 -12.17 -1.71
N GLY A 84 -5.79 -12.87 -2.45
CA GLY A 84 -6.21 -14.03 -3.22
C GLY A 84 -6.60 -13.69 -4.65
N ASN A 85 -6.49 -14.70 -5.52
CA ASN A 85 -6.66 -14.51 -6.96
C ASN A 85 -8.09 -14.15 -7.34
N GLU A 86 -9.06 -14.44 -6.48
CA GLU A 86 -10.45 -14.16 -6.80
C GLU A 86 -10.87 -12.74 -6.45
N ASN A 87 -9.99 -11.99 -5.80
CA ASN A 87 -10.29 -10.62 -5.43
C ASN A 87 -10.15 -9.73 -6.66
N ILE A 88 -11.18 -8.92 -6.92
CA ILE A 88 -11.17 -8.05 -8.10
C ILE A 88 -9.99 -7.08 -8.06
N LEU A 89 -9.58 -6.65 -6.87
CA LEU A 89 -8.45 -5.74 -6.75
C LEU A 89 -7.17 -6.40 -7.24
N VAL A 90 -7.03 -7.70 -7.02
CA VAL A 90 -5.85 -8.44 -7.50
C VAL A 90 -5.86 -8.50 -9.02
N THR A 91 -7.01 -8.85 -9.59
CA THR A 91 -7.12 -8.93 -11.05
C THR A 91 -6.78 -7.58 -11.69
N GLU A 92 -7.38 -6.51 -11.17
CA GLU A 92 -7.14 -5.18 -11.73
C GLU A 92 -5.72 -4.73 -11.49
N GLY A 93 -5.20 -5.01 -10.29
CA GLY A 93 -3.83 -4.62 -9.97
C GLY A 93 -2.80 -5.33 -10.83
N ARG A 94 -3.03 -6.60 -11.11
CA ARG A 94 -2.12 -7.33 -11.97
C ARG A 94 -2.13 -6.81 -13.40
N LYS A 95 -3.30 -6.42 -13.88
CA LYS A 95 -3.37 -5.82 -15.21
C LYS A 95 -2.58 -4.54 -15.29
N LYS A 96 -2.73 -3.68 -14.27
CA LYS A 96 -2.00 -2.42 -14.24
C LYS A 96 -0.51 -2.67 -14.15
N LEU A 97 -0.10 -3.60 -13.31
CA LEU A 97 1.31 -3.90 -13.14
C LEU A 97 1.90 -4.42 -14.45
N SER A 98 1.22 -5.32 -15.10
CA SER A 98 1.69 -5.87 -16.36
C SER A 98 1.81 -4.78 -17.42
N SER A 99 0.83 -3.90 -17.48
CA SER A 99 0.87 -2.80 -18.44
C SER A 99 2.08 -1.88 -18.19
N MET A 100 2.39 -1.63 -16.93
CA MET A 100 3.52 -0.77 -16.59
C MET A 100 4.84 -1.40 -16.95
N LEU A 101 4.97 -2.71 -16.77
CA LEU A 101 6.24 -3.38 -16.99
C LEU A 101 6.51 -3.67 -18.45
N PHE A 102 5.47 -3.78 -19.27
CA PHE A 102 5.63 -4.17 -20.66
C PHE A 102 5.21 -3.12 -21.66
N SER A 103 4.90 -1.91 -21.20
CA SER A 103 4.52 -0.83 -22.13
C SER A 103 5.68 0.05 -22.57
#